data_6e9d90ba62ebf7ccf150101f73b66fd3
#
_entry.id   6e9d90ba62ebf7ccf150101f73b66fd3
#
_cell.length_a   1.000
_cell.length_b   1.000
_cell.length_c   1.000
_cell.angle_alpha   90.00
_cell.angle_beta   90.00
_cell.angle_gamma   90.00
#
_symmetry.space_group_name_H-M   'P 1'
#
loop_
_entity.id
_entity.type
_entity.pdbx_description
1 polymer ?
#
loop_
_entity_poly.entity_id
_entity_poly.type
_entity_poly.pdbx_seq_one_letter_code
_entity_poly.pdbx_strand_id
1 'polypeptide(L)'
;MNIEILPAFTIPIGVVKLGPEFCEPLKKYKGIEQFEVNKESDFYVLDKIPDLKRKLIKLFSAYINLQILHTPNQEYTITTSWITENTTGKPMGSHNHCNSYYSSVFYFDKVSKEHPALEFANPRMPEGFFVEPLRTTLSNCRSFAAPLEEGLIIFFPSYLYHHHKGYEPTEVIRKSLACNYIPIGMYGQGDATLDTRTIHG
;
A
#
# COMPACT_ATOMS: atom_id res chain seq x y z
N MET A 1 -1.82 7.62 40.63
CA MET A 1 -0.57 7.30 39.87
C MET A 1 -0.88 7.52 38.42
N ASN A 2 -0.16 8.40 37.74
CA ASN A 2 -0.31 8.61 36.29
C ASN A 2 0.79 7.86 35.57
N ILE A 3 0.41 6.96 34.65
CA ILE A 3 1.35 6.23 33.80
C ILE A 3 1.28 6.88 32.42
N GLU A 4 2.40 7.36 31.93
CA GLU A 4 2.54 7.89 30.57
C GLU A 4 2.85 6.74 29.61
N ILE A 5 2.09 6.67 28.48
CA ILE A 5 2.32 5.68 27.44
C ILE A 5 3.13 6.35 26.33
N LEU A 6 4.35 5.88 26.13
CA LEU A 6 5.23 6.34 25.04
C LEU A 6 5.05 5.44 23.82
N PRO A 7 4.68 5.99 22.63
CA PRO A 7 4.51 5.23 21.39
C PRO A 7 5.88 4.89 20.77
N ALA A 8 6.57 3.89 21.35
CA ALA A 8 7.83 3.42 20.83
C ALA A 8 7.64 2.47 19.62
N PHE A 9 8.51 2.58 18.61
CA PHE A 9 8.57 1.68 17.46
C PHE A 9 7.25 1.60 16.65
N THR A 10 6.67 2.73 16.35
CA THR A 10 5.48 2.82 15.49
C THR A 10 5.76 2.30 14.07
N ILE A 11 4.74 1.73 13.42
CA ILE A 11 4.81 1.37 12.01
C ILE A 11 4.15 2.49 11.22
N PRO A 12 4.91 3.26 10.42
CA PRO A 12 4.36 4.36 9.67
C PRO A 12 3.55 3.86 8.47
N ILE A 13 2.32 4.35 8.33
CA ILE A 13 1.48 4.19 7.15
C ILE A 13 1.21 5.58 6.62
N GLY A 14 1.68 5.86 5.40
CA GLY A 14 1.49 7.15 4.75
C GLY A 14 0.16 7.20 4.00
N VAL A 15 -0.56 8.32 4.13
CA VAL A 15 -1.84 8.51 3.44
C VAL A 15 -1.85 9.91 2.84
N VAL A 16 -2.20 10.01 1.56
CA VAL A 16 -2.36 11.30 0.89
C VAL A 16 -3.47 11.25 -0.15
N LYS A 17 -4.22 12.34 -0.27
CA LYS A 17 -5.24 12.51 -1.30
C LYS A 17 -4.62 13.18 -2.52
N LEU A 18 -4.78 12.55 -3.68
CA LEU A 18 -4.25 12.98 -4.96
C LEU A 18 -5.36 13.60 -5.83
N GLY A 19 -4.98 14.54 -6.68
CA GLY A 19 -5.89 15.20 -7.60
C GLY A 19 -6.24 14.37 -8.84
N PRO A 20 -7.16 14.91 -9.68
CA PRO A 20 -7.62 14.23 -10.91
C PRO A 20 -6.48 13.87 -11.88
N GLU A 21 -5.39 14.64 -11.89
CA GLU A 21 -4.23 14.42 -12.75
C GLU A 21 -3.48 13.10 -12.47
N PHE A 22 -3.76 12.45 -11.32
CA PHE A 22 -3.29 11.11 -11.00
C PHE A 22 -4.35 10.04 -11.33
N CYS A 23 -5.63 10.37 -11.19
CA CYS A 23 -6.74 9.43 -11.36
C CYS A 23 -7.08 9.20 -12.84
N GLU A 24 -7.16 10.27 -13.63
CA GLU A 24 -7.67 10.21 -15.00
C GLU A 24 -6.88 9.31 -15.97
N PRO A 25 -5.55 9.20 -15.89
CA PRO A 25 -4.81 8.24 -16.72
C PRO A 25 -5.22 6.79 -16.43
N LEU A 26 -5.51 6.46 -15.17
CA LEU A 26 -5.90 5.11 -14.75
C LEU A 26 -7.34 4.80 -15.11
N LYS A 27 -8.26 5.76 -15.00
CA LYS A 27 -9.67 5.60 -15.42
C LYS A 27 -9.79 5.30 -16.93
N LYS A 28 -8.83 5.76 -17.73
CA LYS A 28 -8.76 5.52 -19.18
C LYS A 28 -8.03 4.24 -19.57
N TYR A 29 -7.39 3.57 -18.64
CA TYR A 29 -6.66 2.34 -18.91
C TYR A 29 -7.62 1.19 -19.25
N LYS A 30 -7.32 0.43 -20.32
CA LYS A 30 -8.20 -0.61 -20.86
C LYS A 30 -7.62 -2.03 -20.81
N GLY A 31 -6.42 -2.19 -20.32
CA GLY A 31 -5.74 -3.50 -20.23
C GLY A 31 -6.15 -4.31 -19.00
N ILE A 32 -7.46 -4.44 -18.74
CA ILE A 32 -8.00 -5.13 -17.56
C ILE A 32 -8.83 -6.31 -18.05
N GLU A 33 -8.45 -7.51 -17.64
CA GLU A 33 -9.09 -8.76 -18.05
C GLU A 33 -9.66 -9.50 -16.84
N GLN A 34 -10.53 -10.47 -17.08
CA GLN A 34 -11.06 -11.31 -16.02
C GLN A 34 -9.96 -12.24 -15.50
N PHE A 35 -9.67 -12.16 -14.21
CA PHE A 35 -8.75 -13.05 -13.52
C PHE A 35 -9.46 -13.63 -12.29
N GLU A 36 -9.54 -14.94 -12.18
CA GLU A 36 -10.25 -15.64 -11.10
C GLU A 36 -11.58 -14.99 -10.70
N VAL A 37 -11.62 -14.32 -9.55
CA VAL A 37 -12.82 -13.69 -8.97
C VAL A 37 -12.91 -12.18 -9.22
N ASN A 38 -11.84 -11.56 -9.70
CA ASN A 38 -11.75 -10.12 -9.97
C ASN A 38 -11.30 -9.87 -11.42
N LYS A 39 -11.41 -8.63 -11.87
CA LYS A 39 -10.72 -8.19 -13.08
C LYS A 39 -9.39 -7.56 -12.70
N GLU A 40 -8.34 -7.97 -13.35
CA GLU A 40 -6.99 -7.47 -13.11
C GLU A 40 -6.28 -7.09 -14.41
N SER A 41 -5.36 -6.16 -14.32
CA SER A 41 -4.41 -5.87 -15.38
C SER A 41 -3.20 -6.81 -15.28
N ASP A 42 -2.28 -6.72 -16.27
CA ASP A 42 -0.91 -7.20 -16.05
C ASP A 42 -0.20 -6.43 -14.91
N PHE A 43 1.00 -6.89 -14.54
CA PHE A 43 1.76 -6.33 -13.42
C PHE A 43 2.67 -5.14 -13.79
N TYR A 44 2.46 -4.51 -14.96
CA TYR A 44 3.31 -3.43 -15.48
C TYR A 44 2.51 -2.24 -16.02
N VAL A 45 1.36 -1.94 -15.40
CA VAL A 45 0.45 -0.85 -15.84
C VAL A 45 1.18 0.47 -15.96
N LEU A 46 1.99 0.83 -14.96
CA LEU A 46 2.67 2.12 -14.93
C LEU A 46 3.81 2.24 -15.95
N ASP A 47 4.33 1.14 -16.48
CA ASP A 47 5.28 1.19 -17.59
C ASP A 47 4.62 1.69 -18.89
N LYS A 48 3.31 1.50 -19.01
CA LYS A 48 2.49 2.03 -20.10
C LYS A 48 2.01 3.48 -19.84
N ILE A 49 2.20 4.00 -18.62
CA ILE A 49 1.83 5.35 -18.22
C ILE A 49 3.05 6.02 -17.53
N PRO A 50 4.17 6.25 -18.25
CA PRO A 50 5.44 6.65 -17.66
C PRO A 50 5.41 7.98 -16.91
N ASP A 51 4.56 8.93 -17.32
CA ASP A 51 4.38 10.19 -16.62
C ASP A 51 3.78 10.02 -15.23
N LEU A 52 2.78 9.16 -15.11
CA LEU A 52 2.18 8.82 -13.82
C LEU A 52 3.17 8.04 -12.96
N LYS A 53 3.92 7.09 -13.54
CA LYS A 53 4.97 6.34 -12.84
C LYS A 53 5.97 7.30 -12.18
N ARG A 54 6.49 8.28 -12.94
CA ARG A 54 7.44 9.29 -12.43
C ARG A 54 6.84 10.11 -11.27
N LYS A 55 5.58 10.56 -11.41
CA LYS A 55 4.90 11.32 -10.35
C LYS A 55 4.75 10.50 -9.06
N LEU A 56 4.35 9.24 -9.17
CA LEU A 56 4.18 8.35 -8.01
C LEU A 56 5.53 8.01 -7.34
N ILE A 57 6.58 7.77 -8.11
CA ILE A 57 7.94 7.59 -7.56
C ILE A 57 8.38 8.84 -6.80
N LYS A 58 8.20 10.04 -7.38
CA LYS A 58 8.56 11.30 -6.72
C LYS A 58 7.79 11.51 -5.41
N LEU A 59 6.49 11.21 -5.41
CA LEU A 59 5.65 11.30 -4.22
C LEU A 59 6.13 10.32 -3.13
N PHE A 60 6.38 9.07 -3.50
CA PHE A 60 6.89 8.04 -2.59
C PHE A 60 8.26 8.42 -2.02
N SER A 61 9.18 8.87 -2.89
CA SER A 61 10.52 9.32 -2.47
C SER A 61 10.45 10.46 -1.46
N ALA A 62 9.56 11.42 -1.68
CA ALA A 62 9.34 12.52 -0.73
C ALA A 62 8.83 12.01 0.63
N TYR A 63 7.85 11.10 0.61
CA TYR A 63 7.33 10.49 1.85
C TYR A 63 8.42 9.75 2.63
N ILE A 64 9.16 8.86 1.98
CA ILE A 64 10.17 8.03 2.66
C ILE A 64 11.37 8.88 3.10
N ASN A 65 11.93 9.68 2.20
CA ASN A 65 13.17 10.40 2.50
C ASN A 65 12.97 11.53 3.53
N LEU A 66 11.86 12.26 3.43
CA LEU A 66 11.64 13.44 4.27
C LEU A 66 10.93 13.12 5.59
N GLN A 67 10.03 12.12 5.61
CA GLN A 67 9.17 11.89 6.76
C GLN A 67 9.52 10.63 7.55
N ILE A 68 10.17 9.65 6.94
CA ILE A 68 10.46 8.37 7.58
C ILE A 68 11.95 8.21 7.89
N LEU A 69 12.80 8.27 6.87
CA LEU A 69 14.23 7.99 7.04
C LEU A 69 15.06 9.22 7.34
N HIS A 70 14.54 10.42 7.08
CA HIS A 70 15.29 11.68 7.17
C HIS A 70 16.63 11.60 6.43
N THR A 71 16.66 10.95 5.28
CA THR A 71 17.84 10.78 4.45
C THR A 71 17.68 11.55 3.14
N PRO A 72 18.65 12.36 2.75
CA PRO A 72 18.59 12.99 1.43
C PRO A 72 18.94 11.99 0.35
N ASN A 73 18.25 12.08 -0.79
CA ASN A 73 18.66 11.54 -2.08
C ASN A 73 18.70 10.00 -2.24
N GLN A 74 18.00 9.24 -1.41
CA GLN A 74 17.77 7.84 -1.76
C GLN A 74 16.76 7.78 -2.92
N GLU A 75 17.16 7.10 -3.99
CA GLU A 75 16.30 6.88 -5.16
C GLU A 75 15.48 5.60 -5.00
N TYR A 76 14.31 5.58 -5.63
CA TYR A 76 13.39 4.44 -5.62
C TYR A 76 12.83 4.20 -7.02
N THR A 77 12.41 2.97 -7.27
CA THR A 77 11.64 2.63 -8.46
C THR A 77 10.41 1.79 -8.11
N ILE A 78 9.43 1.77 -9.02
CA ILE A 78 8.29 0.87 -8.97
C ILE A 78 8.66 -0.35 -9.82
N THR A 79 8.69 -1.52 -9.19
CA THR A 79 9.01 -2.80 -9.85
C THR A 79 7.80 -3.42 -10.51
N THR A 80 6.65 -3.39 -9.83
CA THR A 80 5.39 -3.92 -10.32
C THR A 80 4.26 -2.95 -10.00
N SER A 81 3.25 -2.92 -10.87
CA SER A 81 2.05 -2.11 -10.68
C SER A 81 0.88 -2.77 -11.43
N TRP A 82 -0.25 -2.94 -10.74
CA TRP A 82 -1.44 -3.57 -11.32
C TRP A 82 -2.73 -2.93 -10.83
N ILE A 83 -3.74 -2.99 -11.68
CA ILE A 83 -5.10 -2.55 -11.34
C ILE A 83 -5.94 -3.77 -11.00
N THR A 84 -6.69 -3.66 -9.93
CA THR A 84 -7.73 -4.62 -9.54
C THR A 84 -9.09 -3.94 -9.58
N GLU A 85 -10.06 -4.57 -10.25
CA GLU A 85 -11.49 -4.23 -10.19
C GLU A 85 -12.22 -5.36 -9.44
N ASN A 86 -12.64 -5.09 -8.21
CA ASN A 86 -13.44 -6.05 -7.45
C ASN A 86 -14.93 -5.90 -7.84
N THR A 87 -15.39 -6.81 -8.68
CA THR A 87 -16.77 -6.83 -9.21
C THR A 87 -17.68 -7.79 -8.45
N THR A 88 -17.13 -8.66 -7.63
CA THR A 88 -17.86 -9.75 -6.97
C THR A 88 -18.11 -9.52 -5.50
N GLY A 89 -17.49 -8.50 -4.90
CA GLY A 89 -17.54 -8.28 -3.46
C GLY A 89 -16.81 -9.34 -2.63
N LYS A 90 -16.11 -10.29 -3.25
CA LYS A 90 -15.38 -11.32 -2.51
C LYS A 90 -14.23 -10.72 -1.71
N PRO A 91 -13.90 -11.29 -0.54
CA PRO A 91 -12.80 -10.82 0.26
C PRO A 91 -11.47 -11.06 -0.44
N MET A 92 -10.50 -10.22 -0.15
CA MET A 92 -9.10 -10.46 -0.44
C MET A 92 -8.45 -11.13 0.75
N GLY A 93 -7.83 -12.28 0.54
CA GLY A 93 -7.11 -13.01 1.58
C GLY A 93 -5.96 -12.20 2.19
N SER A 94 -5.63 -12.50 3.44
CA SER A 94 -4.51 -11.86 4.12
C SER A 94 -3.19 -12.25 3.48
N HIS A 95 -2.42 -11.26 3.02
CA HIS A 95 -1.14 -11.45 2.35
C HIS A 95 -0.21 -10.25 2.60
N ASN A 96 1.05 -10.41 2.24
CA ASN A 96 2.06 -9.35 2.18
C ASN A 96 2.76 -9.39 0.82
N HIS A 97 3.64 -8.43 0.56
CA HIS A 97 4.38 -8.38 -0.71
C HIS A 97 5.85 -8.73 -0.49
N CYS A 98 6.26 -9.88 -1.03
CA CYS A 98 7.67 -10.29 -1.04
C CYS A 98 8.47 -9.49 -2.08
N ASN A 99 9.80 -9.44 -1.91
CA ASN A 99 10.74 -8.77 -2.83
C ASN A 99 10.40 -7.29 -3.08
N SER A 100 9.84 -6.64 -2.06
CA SER A 100 9.50 -5.24 -2.09
C SER A 100 9.80 -4.59 -0.74
N TYR A 101 10.23 -3.32 -0.78
CA TYR A 101 10.52 -2.54 0.42
C TYR A 101 9.25 -1.89 0.98
N TYR A 102 8.53 -1.19 0.12
CA TYR A 102 7.23 -0.59 0.40
C TYR A 102 6.24 -0.95 -0.69
N SER A 103 4.97 -0.91 -0.34
CA SER A 103 3.86 -1.07 -1.26
C SER A 103 2.88 0.10 -1.13
N SER A 104 2.06 0.30 -2.13
CA SER A 104 0.95 1.24 -2.06
C SER A 104 -0.32 0.69 -2.68
N VAL A 105 -1.45 1.19 -2.19
CA VAL A 105 -2.77 1.01 -2.82
C VAL A 105 -3.37 2.39 -3.07
N PHE A 106 -3.74 2.67 -4.32
CA PHE A 106 -4.31 3.92 -4.78
C PHE A 106 -5.73 3.70 -5.27
N TYR A 107 -6.71 4.29 -4.60
CA TYR A 107 -8.12 4.26 -4.99
C TYR A 107 -8.40 5.39 -5.97
N PHE A 108 -8.16 5.16 -7.24
CA PHE A 108 -8.20 6.20 -8.29
C PHE A 108 -9.59 6.47 -8.87
N ASP A 109 -10.60 5.70 -8.48
CA ASP A 109 -11.98 5.82 -8.96
C ASP A 109 -12.96 5.87 -7.77
N LYS A 110 -14.23 6.10 -8.08
CA LYS A 110 -15.30 6.19 -7.08
C LYS A 110 -15.29 5.02 -6.11
N VAL A 111 -15.53 5.31 -4.86
CA VAL A 111 -15.74 4.31 -3.81
C VAL A 111 -17.13 4.45 -3.22
N SER A 112 -17.75 3.33 -2.87
CA SER A 112 -19.00 3.29 -2.11
C SER A 112 -18.70 3.17 -0.61
N LYS A 113 -19.63 3.62 0.23
CA LYS A 113 -19.54 3.44 1.69
C LYS A 113 -19.65 1.97 2.13
N GLU A 114 -20.18 1.10 1.26
CA GLU A 114 -20.25 -0.34 1.46
C GLU A 114 -18.91 -1.05 1.18
N HIS A 115 -17.98 -0.37 0.47
CA HIS A 115 -16.68 -0.94 0.20
C HIS A 115 -15.84 -1.03 1.48
N PRO A 116 -15.23 -2.20 1.78
CA PRO A 116 -14.39 -2.35 2.95
C PRO A 116 -13.08 -1.58 2.80
N ALA A 117 -12.62 -1.03 3.90
CA ALA A 117 -11.28 -0.47 4.03
C ALA A 117 -10.20 -1.56 3.86
N LEU A 118 -8.99 -1.15 3.50
CA LEU A 118 -7.80 -2.00 3.61
C LEU A 118 -7.45 -2.14 5.09
N GLU A 119 -7.43 -3.37 5.58
CA GLU A 119 -7.13 -3.72 6.97
C GLU A 119 -5.72 -4.30 7.08
N PHE A 120 -4.89 -3.75 7.95
CA PHE A 120 -3.54 -4.22 8.26
C PHE A 120 -3.55 -5.01 9.55
N ALA A 121 -2.98 -6.22 9.54
CA ALA A 121 -2.76 -6.99 10.75
C ALA A 121 -1.62 -6.37 11.58
N ASN A 122 -1.79 -6.28 12.89
CA ASN A 122 -0.74 -5.79 13.77
C ASN A 122 0.34 -6.88 13.96
N PRO A 123 1.56 -6.71 13.41
CA PRO A 123 2.61 -7.73 13.49
C PRO A 123 3.22 -7.88 14.90
N ARG A 124 2.83 -7.01 15.84
CA ARG A 124 3.32 -7.01 17.22
C ARG A 124 2.33 -7.59 18.21
N MET A 125 1.19 -8.10 17.75
CA MET A 125 0.25 -8.75 18.64
C MET A 125 0.88 -10.03 19.20
N PRO A 126 0.96 -10.16 20.52
CA PRO A 126 1.52 -11.37 21.13
C PRO A 126 0.64 -12.55 20.77
N GLU A 127 1.27 -13.64 20.37
CA GLU A 127 0.63 -14.95 20.33
C GLU A 127 0.48 -15.44 21.78
N GLY A 128 -0.64 -16.06 22.12
CA GLY A 128 -0.88 -16.61 23.43
C GLY A 128 -2.09 -16.01 24.13
N PHE A 129 -1.91 -15.35 25.26
CA PHE A 129 -3.02 -14.81 26.02
C PHE A 129 -3.62 -13.56 25.40
N PHE A 130 -4.91 -13.59 25.14
CA PHE A 130 -5.67 -12.41 24.70
C PHE A 130 -6.64 -12.00 25.79
N VAL A 131 -6.49 -10.75 26.25
CA VAL A 131 -7.46 -10.08 27.10
C VAL A 131 -8.25 -9.11 26.23
N GLU A 132 -9.56 -9.29 26.15
CA GLU A 132 -10.41 -8.41 25.34
C GLU A 132 -10.44 -7.02 25.93
N PRO A 133 -10.04 -5.98 25.16
CA PRO A 133 -10.03 -4.61 25.66
C PRO A 133 -11.44 -4.02 25.64
N LEU A 134 -11.81 -3.28 26.68
CA LEU A 134 -13.05 -2.52 26.70
C LEU A 134 -13.08 -1.39 25.66
N ARG A 135 -11.90 -0.91 25.24
CA ARG A 135 -11.71 0.12 24.22
C ARG A 135 -10.47 -0.18 23.39
N THR A 136 -10.66 -0.23 22.08
CA THR A 136 -9.55 -0.37 21.14
C THR A 136 -8.77 0.94 20.99
N THR A 137 -7.46 0.87 21.05
CA THR A 137 -6.50 1.97 20.86
C THR A 137 -5.37 1.51 19.93
N LEU A 138 -4.50 2.42 19.49
CA LEU A 138 -3.31 2.06 18.71
C LEU A 138 -2.33 1.14 19.48
N SER A 139 -2.43 1.11 20.82
CA SER A 139 -1.56 0.29 21.66
C SER A 139 -2.06 -1.16 21.84
N ASN A 140 -3.34 -1.41 21.57
CA ASN A 140 -3.97 -2.73 21.82
C ASN A 140 -4.77 -3.26 20.62
N CYS A 141 -4.76 -2.56 19.46
CA CYS A 141 -5.50 -3.01 18.28
C CYS A 141 -4.83 -4.23 17.63
N ARG A 142 -5.64 -5.19 17.22
CA ARG A 142 -5.21 -6.37 16.44
C ARG A 142 -5.05 -6.07 14.96
N SER A 143 -5.82 -5.12 14.47
CA SER A 143 -5.77 -4.63 13.10
C SER A 143 -5.99 -3.14 13.06
N PHE A 144 -5.58 -2.52 11.97
CA PHE A 144 -5.81 -1.11 11.66
C PHE A 144 -6.47 -1.01 10.29
N ALA A 145 -7.65 -0.42 10.24
CA ALA A 145 -8.36 -0.12 9.00
C ALA A 145 -7.93 1.26 8.49
N ALA A 146 -7.35 1.31 7.29
CA ALA A 146 -6.97 2.57 6.66
C ALA A 146 -8.20 3.31 6.11
N PRO A 147 -8.16 4.64 5.98
CA PRO A 147 -9.24 5.37 5.34
C PRO A 147 -9.43 4.96 3.89
N LEU A 148 -10.67 5.01 3.40
CA LEU A 148 -11.04 4.67 2.04
C LEU A 148 -11.80 5.84 1.41
N GLU A 149 -11.19 6.46 0.40
CA GLU A 149 -11.78 7.55 -0.37
C GLU A 149 -11.26 7.52 -1.82
N GLU A 150 -12.06 8.05 -2.75
CA GLU A 150 -11.57 8.33 -4.12
C GLU A 150 -10.40 9.30 -4.07
N GLY A 151 -9.35 9.02 -4.84
CA GLY A 151 -8.12 9.81 -4.88
C GLY A 151 -7.13 9.51 -3.75
N LEU A 152 -7.44 8.61 -2.83
CA LEU A 152 -6.56 8.29 -1.72
C LEU A 152 -5.52 7.24 -2.10
N ILE A 153 -4.24 7.54 -1.85
CA ILE A 153 -3.15 6.57 -1.90
C ILE A 153 -2.63 6.29 -0.49
N ILE A 154 -2.35 5.02 -0.21
CA ILE A 154 -1.85 4.53 1.06
C ILE A 154 -0.49 3.88 0.80
N PHE A 155 0.56 4.33 1.50
CA PHE A 155 1.90 3.74 1.49
C PHE A 155 2.15 2.95 2.77
N PHE A 156 2.69 1.76 2.67
CA PHE A 156 2.96 0.90 3.82
C PHE A 156 4.18 0.00 3.59
N PRO A 157 4.89 -0.42 4.65
CA PRO A 157 5.94 -1.41 4.54
C PRO A 157 5.41 -2.71 3.94
N SER A 158 6.09 -3.26 2.93
CA SER A 158 5.60 -4.41 2.16
C SER A 158 5.42 -5.69 2.99
N TYR A 159 6.12 -5.81 4.12
CA TYR A 159 5.99 -6.95 5.03
C TYR A 159 4.68 -6.99 5.81
N LEU A 160 3.92 -5.88 5.87
CA LEU A 160 2.65 -5.82 6.58
C LEU A 160 1.60 -6.68 5.90
N TYR A 161 1.09 -7.66 6.64
CA TYR A 161 -0.06 -8.43 6.21
C TYR A 161 -1.30 -7.55 6.16
N HIS A 162 -2.00 -7.62 5.04
CA HIS A 162 -3.19 -6.83 4.81
C HIS A 162 -4.24 -7.62 4.02
N HIS A 163 -5.49 -7.20 4.18
CA HIS A 163 -6.65 -7.81 3.54
C HIS A 163 -7.80 -6.81 3.44
N HIS A 164 -8.87 -7.19 2.78
CA HIS A 164 -10.17 -6.54 2.94
C HIS A 164 -11.26 -7.60 3.08
N LYS A 165 -12.30 -7.25 3.84
CA LYS A 165 -13.46 -8.12 4.04
C LYS A 165 -14.29 -8.24 2.76
N GLY A 166 -15.10 -9.28 2.68
CA GLY A 166 -16.16 -9.36 1.67
C GLY A 166 -17.24 -8.29 1.90
N TYR A 167 -17.94 -7.96 0.84
CA TYR A 167 -19.07 -7.02 0.86
C TYR A 167 -20.09 -7.41 -0.20
N GLU A 168 -21.33 -6.95 -0.06
CA GLU A 168 -22.33 -7.11 -1.12
C GLU A 168 -21.96 -6.24 -2.31
N PRO A 169 -21.94 -6.79 -3.54
CA PRO A 169 -21.64 -6.02 -4.73
C PRO A 169 -22.54 -4.79 -4.87
N THR A 170 -21.96 -3.67 -5.29
CA THR A 170 -22.66 -2.42 -5.54
C THR A 170 -22.57 -2.03 -7.00
N GLU A 171 -23.34 -1.03 -7.43
CA GLU A 171 -23.21 -0.45 -8.79
C GLU A 171 -21.84 0.22 -8.99
N VAL A 172 -21.20 0.66 -7.92
CA VAL A 172 -19.86 1.25 -7.93
C VAL A 172 -18.84 0.13 -7.80
N ILE A 173 -18.05 -0.09 -8.83
CA ILE A 173 -16.96 -1.09 -8.80
C ILE A 173 -15.79 -0.52 -7.99
N ARG A 174 -15.30 -1.28 -7.00
CA ARG A 174 -14.10 -0.92 -6.23
C ARG A 174 -12.86 -1.15 -7.07
N LYS A 175 -12.19 -0.06 -7.45
CA LYS A 175 -10.97 -0.10 -8.27
C LYS A 175 -9.77 0.42 -7.49
N SER A 176 -8.65 -0.23 -7.65
CA SER A 176 -7.39 0.20 -7.06
C SER A 176 -6.19 -0.10 -7.95
N LEU A 177 -5.18 0.75 -7.88
CA LEU A 177 -3.84 0.49 -8.39
C LEU A 177 -2.95 0.10 -7.22
N ALA A 178 -2.35 -1.07 -7.29
CA ALA A 178 -1.30 -1.48 -6.36
C ALA A 178 0.08 -1.26 -6.99
N CYS A 179 1.07 -0.90 -6.17
CA CYS A 179 2.46 -0.73 -6.60
C CYS A 179 3.42 -1.28 -5.56
N ASN A 180 4.54 -1.83 -6.02
CA ASN A 180 5.66 -2.27 -5.21
C ASN A 180 6.89 -1.40 -5.50
N TYR A 181 7.58 -0.98 -4.43
CA TYR A 181 8.73 -0.07 -4.49
C TYR A 181 9.98 -0.74 -3.91
N ILE A 182 11.10 -0.50 -4.57
CA ILE A 182 12.43 -0.85 -4.04
C ILE A 182 13.35 0.38 -4.11
N PRO A 183 14.34 0.50 -3.19
CA PRO A 183 15.40 1.47 -3.34
C PRO A 183 16.32 1.06 -4.51
N ILE A 184 16.86 2.05 -5.21
CA ILE A 184 17.87 1.86 -6.25
C ILE A 184 19.15 2.63 -5.93
N GLY A 185 20.29 2.12 -6.39
CA GLY A 185 21.59 2.65 -6.06
C GLY A 185 22.29 1.86 -4.97
N MET A 186 23.27 2.46 -4.34
CA MET A 186 24.03 1.85 -3.27
C MET A 186 23.39 2.14 -1.91
N TYR A 187 23.15 1.13 -1.11
CA TYR A 187 22.64 1.27 0.26
C TYR A 187 23.22 0.20 1.19
N GLY A 188 23.09 0.42 2.51
CA GLY A 188 23.75 -0.37 3.52
C GLY A 188 25.17 0.13 3.85
N GLN A 189 25.84 -0.55 4.75
CA GLN A 189 27.21 -0.23 5.20
C GLN A 189 28.00 -1.52 5.42
N GLY A 190 29.32 -1.45 5.21
CA GLY A 190 30.22 -2.56 5.44
C GLY A 190 29.88 -3.80 4.61
N ASP A 191 29.76 -4.94 5.27
CA ASP A 191 29.40 -6.24 4.68
C ASP A 191 27.93 -6.33 4.23
N ALA A 192 27.07 -5.42 4.70
CA ALA A 192 25.68 -5.31 4.27
C ALA A 192 25.47 -4.32 3.11
N THR A 193 26.54 -3.86 2.45
CA THR A 193 26.43 -2.96 1.30
C THR A 193 25.85 -3.69 0.09
N LEU A 194 24.82 -3.10 -0.53
CA LEU A 194 24.19 -3.61 -1.73
C LEU A 194 24.03 -2.47 -2.75
N ASP A 195 24.52 -2.69 -3.98
CA ASP A 195 24.27 -1.80 -5.11
C ASP A 195 23.30 -2.47 -6.09
N THR A 196 22.04 -2.05 -6.06
CA THR A 196 21.00 -2.62 -6.92
C THR A 196 21.17 -2.32 -8.40
N ARG A 197 22.05 -1.38 -8.78
CA ARG A 197 22.37 -1.08 -10.19
C ARG A 197 23.25 -2.17 -10.80
N THR A 198 23.95 -2.95 -9.98
CA THR A 198 24.87 -4.01 -10.40
C THR A 198 24.24 -5.40 -10.38
N ILE A 199 22.99 -5.52 -9.88
CA ILE A 199 22.24 -6.78 -9.93
C ILE A 199 21.70 -6.95 -11.36
N HIS A 200 22.56 -7.35 -12.26
CA HIS A 200 22.19 -7.81 -13.59
C HIS A 200 22.23 -9.35 -13.57
N GLY A 201 21.07 -9.96 -13.79
CA GLY A 201 21.00 -11.40 -14.07
C GLY A 201 21.55 -11.72 -15.43
#